data_167aee26fccfd80e86dac38c8fae3f6e
#
_entry.id   167aee26fccfd80e86dac38c8fae3f6e
#
_cell.length_a   1.000
_cell.length_b   1.000
_cell.length_c   1.000
_cell.angle_alpha   90.00
_cell.angle_beta   90.00
_cell.angle_gamma   90.00
#
_symmetry.space_group_name_H-M   'P 1'
#
loop_
_entity.id
_entity.type
_entity.pdbx_description
1 polymer ?
#
loop_
_entity_poly.entity_id
_entity_poly.type
_entity_poly.pdbx_seq_one_letter_code
_entity_poly.pdbx_strand_id
1 'polypeptide(L)'
;LTRYDLGREKFLERVWAWKEKYGNRIVEQQKKMGASCDWSRSRFTMDEGCSQAVREAFCELYDKGLIYKGSRIINWCPHCLTALSDAEVEYTDKPGHLWHIRYPLADGSGDIVVATTRPETMMGDTGVAVNPEDEHFKHLIGKTCILPIMNREIPIVGDDYCEIGFGTGAVKMTPAHDPNDFEVGLRHNLEVIRVINDDGTINENGGKYNGMDRYECRKAIVKDLEEQGYLVKTEPYSHNVGTCYRCHNDVEPLISAQWFVKMEPLAKEALRVVNEGEVKFVPERFSKTYTNWMENCHDWCISRQLWWGHQIPAWTCDDCGHINVKREDPTVCEKCGSTHLTREEDVLDTWFSSALWPFSTLGWPEQTADLNYWYPTSVMVTGYDIIFFWVARMIFSGCEQMKKIPFHTVLIHGLVRDDKGRKMSKSLGNGIDPLEMAEKYGADALRFNLITGNSPGNDTRFYTEKC
;
A
#
# COMPACT_ATOMS: atom_id res chain seq x y z
N LEU A 1 12.12 20.97 12.46
CA LEU A 1 11.34 21.50 11.35
C LEU A 1 10.79 20.33 10.54
N THR A 2 9.48 20.29 10.37
CA THR A 2 8.77 19.35 9.51
C THR A 2 8.63 19.94 8.10
N ARG A 3 8.17 19.12 7.15
CA ARG A 3 7.83 19.60 5.80
C ARG A 3 6.70 20.64 5.83
N TYR A 4 5.77 20.54 6.76
CA TYR A 4 4.66 21.48 6.92
C TYR A 4 5.13 22.86 7.40
N ASP A 5 6.17 22.92 8.26
CA ASP A 5 6.78 24.18 8.69
C ASP A 5 7.51 24.91 7.54
N LEU A 6 8.02 24.14 6.56
CA LEU A 6 8.75 24.67 5.42
C LEU A 6 7.83 25.10 4.27
N GLY A 7 6.71 24.42 4.09
CA GLY A 7 5.92 24.47 2.86
C GLY A 7 6.56 23.69 1.71
N ARG A 8 5.74 23.38 0.68
CA ARG A 8 6.11 22.47 -0.42
C ARG A 8 7.35 22.92 -1.19
N GLU A 9 7.41 24.18 -1.58
CA GLU A 9 8.52 24.70 -2.40
C GLU A 9 9.87 24.56 -1.70
N LYS A 10 9.99 25.11 -0.47
CA LYS A 10 11.23 25.04 0.30
C LYS A 10 11.61 23.61 0.70
N PHE A 11 10.63 22.75 0.91
CA PHE A 11 10.88 21.33 1.15
C PHE A 11 11.49 20.69 -0.09
N LEU A 12 10.92 20.89 -1.27
CA LEU A 12 11.43 20.34 -2.54
C LEU A 12 12.83 20.88 -2.87
N GLU A 13 13.09 22.18 -2.68
CA GLU A 13 14.44 22.75 -2.85
C GLU A 13 15.48 22.01 -2.00
N ARG A 14 15.17 21.72 -0.74
CA ARG A 14 16.07 20.98 0.16
C ARG A 14 16.27 19.53 -0.28
N VAL A 15 15.22 18.86 -0.75
CA VAL A 15 15.32 17.47 -1.21
C VAL A 15 16.15 17.40 -2.50
N TRP A 16 15.98 18.33 -3.43
CA TRP A 16 16.83 18.44 -4.62
C TRP A 16 18.30 18.67 -4.25
N ALA A 17 18.59 19.60 -3.35
CA ALA A 17 19.95 19.83 -2.84
C ALA A 17 20.56 18.59 -2.18
N TRP A 18 19.75 17.84 -1.43
CA TRP A 18 20.15 16.55 -0.85
C TRP A 18 20.48 15.51 -1.92
N LYS A 19 19.64 15.41 -2.94
CA LYS A 19 19.85 14.50 -4.10
C LYS A 19 21.16 14.85 -4.83
N GLU A 20 21.42 16.15 -5.08
CA GLU A 20 22.69 16.56 -5.70
C GLU A 20 23.90 16.15 -4.85
N LYS A 21 23.81 16.31 -3.55
CA LYS A 21 24.92 15.99 -2.63
C LYS A 21 25.18 14.50 -2.49
N TYR A 22 24.13 13.67 -2.45
CA TYR A 22 24.27 12.26 -2.07
C TYR A 22 23.86 11.26 -3.16
N GLY A 23 23.19 11.72 -4.23
CA GLY A 23 22.61 10.83 -5.24
C GLY A 23 23.65 9.99 -6.00
N ASN A 24 24.86 10.50 -6.17
CA ASN A 24 25.93 9.80 -6.87
C ASN A 24 26.76 8.85 -5.99
N ARG A 25 26.53 8.82 -4.67
CA ARG A 25 27.33 7.97 -3.77
C ARG A 25 27.23 6.48 -4.13
N ILE A 26 26.05 6.00 -4.49
CA ILE A 26 25.85 4.61 -4.91
C ILE A 26 26.64 4.27 -6.18
N VAL A 27 26.77 5.21 -7.11
CA VAL A 27 27.57 5.05 -8.35
C VAL A 27 29.06 4.90 -7.99
N GLU A 28 29.57 5.70 -7.07
CA GLU A 28 30.94 5.60 -6.58
C GLU A 28 31.20 4.26 -5.88
N GLN A 29 30.24 3.80 -5.07
CA GLN A 29 30.33 2.49 -4.42
C GLN A 29 30.37 1.36 -5.46
N GLN A 30 29.50 1.39 -6.45
CA GLN A 30 29.48 0.38 -7.52
C GLN A 30 30.77 0.39 -8.36
N LYS A 31 31.29 1.56 -8.72
CA LYS A 31 32.58 1.70 -9.40
C LYS A 31 33.72 1.12 -8.57
N LYS A 32 33.76 1.42 -7.29
CA LYS A 32 34.79 0.90 -6.36
C LYS A 32 34.71 -0.62 -6.20
N MET A 33 33.51 -1.17 -6.24
CA MET A 33 33.28 -2.61 -6.27
C MET A 33 33.56 -3.26 -7.63
N GLY A 34 33.94 -2.49 -8.66
CA GLY A 34 34.26 -2.99 -9.97
C GLY A 34 33.05 -3.41 -10.80
N ALA A 35 31.88 -2.82 -10.58
CA ALA A 35 30.73 -3.03 -11.46
C ALA A 35 30.98 -2.41 -12.83
N SER A 36 30.80 -3.21 -13.89
CA SER A 36 31.06 -2.81 -15.29
C SER A 36 29.79 -2.32 -15.96
N CYS A 37 29.28 -1.15 -15.55
CA CYS A 37 28.13 -0.50 -16.16
C CYS A 37 28.57 0.58 -17.14
N ASP A 38 27.74 0.89 -18.12
CA ASP A 38 27.91 2.07 -18.96
C ASP A 38 27.44 3.33 -18.19
N TRP A 39 28.37 3.95 -17.49
CA TRP A 39 28.10 5.11 -16.64
C TRP A 39 27.66 6.36 -17.42
N SER A 40 27.89 6.42 -18.72
CA SER A 40 27.42 7.50 -19.57
C SER A 40 25.92 7.49 -19.78
N ARG A 41 25.28 6.33 -19.52
CA ARG A 41 23.83 6.10 -19.63
C ARG A 41 23.11 6.09 -18.28
N SER A 42 23.73 6.69 -17.26
CA SER A 42 23.10 6.81 -15.95
C SER A 42 21.79 7.59 -16.04
N ARG A 43 20.73 7.04 -15.45
CA ARG A 43 19.39 7.64 -15.42
C ARG A 43 18.92 7.85 -13.98
N PHE A 44 18.02 8.79 -13.83
CA PHE A 44 17.33 9.06 -12.57
C PHE A 44 15.83 9.00 -12.80
N THR A 45 15.08 8.34 -11.89
CA THR A 45 13.64 8.10 -12.06
C THR A 45 12.82 9.38 -12.24
N MET A 46 13.32 10.52 -11.77
CA MET A 46 12.67 11.83 -11.93
C MET A 46 13.40 12.75 -12.92
N ASP A 47 14.24 12.21 -13.80
CA ASP A 47 14.76 12.97 -14.94
C ASP A 47 13.63 13.28 -15.94
N GLU A 48 13.88 14.21 -16.86
CA GLU A 48 12.87 14.70 -17.79
C GLU A 48 12.24 13.57 -18.63
N GLY A 49 13.05 12.68 -19.22
CA GLY A 49 12.54 11.58 -20.03
C GLY A 49 11.75 10.54 -19.24
N CYS A 50 12.23 10.17 -18.03
CA CYS A 50 11.47 9.26 -17.16
C CYS A 50 10.19 9.93 -16.65
N SER A 51 10.20 11.23 -16.38
CA SER A 51 9.00 11.98 -15.96
C SER A 51 7.97 12.07 -17.09
N GLN A 52 8.41 12.25 -18.33
CA GLN A 52 7.55 12.20 -19.51
C GLN A 52 6.91 10.81 -19.67
N ALA A 53 7.71 9.75 -19.53
CA ALA A 53 7.21 8.36 -19.58
C ALA A 53 6.15 8.09 -18.49
N VAL A 54 6.37 8.54 -17.26
CA VAL A 54 5.39 8.40 -16.18
C VAL A 54 4.08 9.11 -16.51
N ARG A 55 4.17 10.32 -17.04
CA ARG A 55 3.00 11.12 -17.41
C ARG A 55 2.23 10.47 -18.54
N GLU A 56 2.92 9.97 -19.56
CA GLU A 56 2.32 9.23 -20.69
C GLU A 56 1.61 7.98 -20.20
N ALA A 57 2.28 7.13 -19.39
CA ALA A 57 1.71 5.90 -18.85
C ALA A 57 0.44 6.17 -18.02
N PHE A 58 0.47 7.21 -17.18
CA PHE A 58 -0.71 7.59 -16.39
C PHE A 58 -1.88 8.00 -17.27
N CYS A 59 -1.64 8.89 -18.24
CA CYS A 59 -2.68 9.36 -19.14
C CYS A 59 -3.25 8.23 -20.02
N GLU A 60 -2.39 7.36 -20.56
CA GLU A 60 -2.83 6.23 -21.38
C GLU A 60 -3.71 5.26 -20.57
N LEU A 61 -3.31 4.91 -19.33
CA LEU A 61 -4.10 4.05 -18.46
C LEU A 61 -5.42 4.73 -18.06
N TYR A 62 -5.43 6.03 -17.85
CA TYR A 62 -6.64 6.78 -17.55
C TYR A 62 -7.59 6.81 -18.75
N ASP A 63 -7.09 7.09 -19.96
CA ASP A 63 -7.86 7.09 -21.22
C ASP A 63 -8.52 5.73 -21.48
N LYS A 64 -7.86 4.63 -21.07
CA LYS A 64 -8.39 3.26 -21.12
C LYS A 64 -9.37 2.92 -19.98
N GLY A 65 -9.59 3.83 -19.04
CA GLY A 65 -10.42 3.60 -17.85
C GLY A 65 -9.80 2.62 -16.84
N LEU A 66 -8.49 2.38 -16.93
CA LEU A 66 -7.71 1.55 -16.00
C LEU A 66 -7.22 2.33 -14.78
N ILE A 67 -7.11 3.65 -14.87
CA ILE A 67 -6.89 4.53 -13.72
C ILE A 67 -8.20 5.26 -13.41
N TYR A 68 -8.53 5.35 -12.13
CA TYR A 68 -9.69 6.08 -11.65
C TYR A 68 -9.43 6.71 -10.28
N LYS A 69 -10.19 7.77 -9.94
CA LYS A 69 -10.25 8.34 -8.60
C LYS A 69 -11.52 7.86 -7.91
N GLY A 70 -11.42 7.32 -6.70
CA GLY A 70 -12.56 6.77 -5.98
C GLY A 70 -12.33 6.68 -4.49
N SER A 71 -13.44 6.63 -3.73
CA SER A 71 -13.41 6.40 -2.29
C SER A 71 -13.43 4.90 -2.02
N ARG A 72 -12.40 4.42 -1.34
CA ARG A 72 -12.20 3.02 -0.94
C ARG A 72 -11.60 2.97 0.44
N ILE A 73 -11.74 1.82 1.10
CA ILE A 73 -10.90 1.55 2.28
C ILE A 73 -9.47 1.34 1.80
N ILE A 74 -8.57 2.11 2.38
CA ILE A 74 -7.14 2.04 2.12
C ILE A 74 -6.37 1.78 3.41
N ASN A 75 -5.17 1.27 3.28
CA ASN A 75 -4.20 1.25 4.35
C ASN A 75 -3.61 2.66 4.52
N TRP A 76 -3.83 3.27 5.67
CA TRP A 76 -3.36 4.61 5.98
C TRP A 76 -2.33 4.56 7.12
N CYS A 77 -1.22 5.27 6.98
CA CYS A 77 -0.25 5.44 8.05
C CYS A 77 -0.48 6.78 8.77
N PRO A 78 -1.01 6.79 10.02
CA PRO A 78 -1.28 8.03 10.73
C PRO A 78 -0.02 8.81 11.13
N HIS A 79 1.13 8.15 11.20
CA HIS A 79 2.41 8.79 11.49
C HIS A 79 3.05 9.42 10.25
N CYS A 80 3.04 8.71 9.12
CA CYS A 80 3.58 9.24 7.85
C CYS A 80 2.60 10.17 7.14
N LEU A 81 1.31 10.15 7.52
CA LEU A 81 0.20 10.89 6.91
C LEU A 81 0.11 10.61 5.41
N THR A 82 0.04 9.34 5.06
CA THR A 82 -0.05 8.90 3.66
C THR A 82 -0.70 7.53 3.51
N ALA A 83 -1.34 7.31 2.36
CA ALA A 83 -1.82 6.02 1.93
C ALA A 83 -0.67 5.06 1.65
N LEU A 84 -0.93 3.78 1.85
CA LEU A 84 -0.05 2.65 1.57
C LEU A 84 -0.75 1.68 0.62
N SER A 85 -0.02 1.02 -0.25
CA SER A 85 -0.49 -0.17 -0.95
C SER A 85 -0.40 -1.40 -0.04
N ASP A 86 -1.11 -2.48 -0.38
CA ASP A 86 -1.11 -3.72 0.42
C ASP A 86 0.30 -4.29 0.60
N ALA A 87 1.14 -4.18 -0.43
CA ALA A 87 2.53 -4.63 -0.37
C ALA A 87 3.42 -3.84 0.62
N GLU A 88 3.00 -2.63 1.02
CA GLU A 88 3.73 -1.77 1.96
C GLU A 88 3.32 -1.98 3.43
N VAL A 89 2.42 -2.93 3.69
CA VAL A 89 1.96 -3.28 5.03
C VAL A 89 2.61 -4.58 5.47
N GLU A 90 3.31 -4.54 6.59
CA GLU A 90 3.90 -5.70 7.24
C GLU A 90 3.00 -6.14 8.38
N TYR A 91 2.67 -7.43 8.45
CA TYR A 91 1.77 -7.95 9.47
C TYR A 91 2.55 -8.60 10.60
N THR A 92 2.18 -8.26 11.84
CA THR A 92 2.79 -8.83 13.06
C THR A 92 1.70 -9.24 14.04
N ASP A 93 1.89 -10.40 14.67
CA ASP A 93 1.00 -10.82 15.75
C ASP A 93 1.22 -9.96 16.99
N LYS A 94 0.16 -9.33 17.46
CA LYS A 94 0.17 -8.50 18.67
C LYS A 94 -0.81 -9.04 19.70
N PRO A 95 -0.41 -9.08 20.98
CA PRO A 95 -1.34 -9.37 22.06
C PRO A 95 -2.36 -8.24 22.16
N GLY A 96 -3.62 -8.61 22.30
CA GLY A 96 -4.74 -7.70 22.44
C GLY A 96 -5.88 -8.36 23.21
N HIS A 97 -7.08 -7.87 22.98
CA HIS A 97 -8.28 -8.40 23.60
C HIS A 97 -9.40 -8.50 22.58
N LEU A 98 -10.33 -9.38 22.83
CA LEU A 98 -11.63 -9.45 22.16
C LEU A 98 -12.68 -9.01 23.17
N TRP A 99 -13.34 -7.89 22.87
CA TRP A 99 -14.39 -7.32 23.72
C TRP A 99 -15.76 -7.72 23.19
N HIS A 100 -16.56 -8.36 24.04
CA HIS A 100 -17.93 -8.75 23.76
C HIS A 100 -18.87 -7.65 24.25
N ILE A 101 -19.59 -7.02 23.33
CA ILE A 101 -20.41 -5.84 23.60
C ILE A 101 -21.87 -6.15 23.27
N ARG A 102 -22.76 -5.81 24.18
CA ARG A 102 -24.19 -5.97 24.04
C ARG A 102 -24.82 -4.77 23.35
N TYR A 103 -25.55 -5.02 22.27
CA TYR A 103 -26.35 -4.03 21.55
C TYR A 103 -27.82 -4.36 21.78
N PRO A 104 -28.57 -3.54 22.56
CA PRO A 104 -29.99 -3.77 22.85
C PRO A 104 -30.83 -3.72 21.56
N LEU A 105 -31.79 -4.62 21.41
CA LEU A 105 -32.73 -4.53 20.29
C LEU A 105 -33.67 -3.32 20.51
N ALA A 106 -33.97 -2.59 19.43
CA ALA A 106 -34.76 -1.37 19.49
C ALA A 106 -36.21 -1.63 19.95
N ASP A 107 -36.75 -2.83 19.72
CA ASP A 107 -38.07 -3.26 20.15
C ASP A 107 -38.12 -3.72 21.65
N GLY A 108 -36.99 -3.70 22.33
CA GLY A 108 -36.87 -4.11 23.72
C GLY A 108 -37.01 -5.63 23.96
N SER A 109 -37.01 -6.46 22.91
CA SER A 109 -37.19 -7.91 23.01
C SER A 109 -35.95 -8.68 23.48
N GLY A 110 -34.80 -8.00 23.63
CA GLY A 110 -33.52 -8.60 24.05
C GLY A 110 -32.32 -7.80 23.58
N ASP A 111 -31.26 -8.49 23.33
CA ASP A 111 -30.01 -7.90 22.85
C ASP A 111 -29.30 -8.82 21.84
N ILE A 112 -28.37 -8.25 21.07
CA ILE A 112 -27.41 -8.97 20.22
C ILE A 112 -26.00 -8.67 20.71
N VAL A 113 -25.14 -9.68 20.85
CA VAL A 113 -23.76 -9.50 21.33
C VAL A 113 -22.82 -9.62 20.17
N VAL A 114 -22.02 -8.57 19.98
CA VAL A 114 -20.93 -8.55 18.99
C VAL A 114 -19.57 -8.65 19.67
N ALA A 115 -18.55 -9.13 18.96
CA ALA A 115 -17.19 -9.21 19.48
C ALA A 115 -16.25 -8.41 18.56
N THR A 116 -15.36 -7.61 19.16
CA THR A 116 -14.43 -6.77 18.40
C THR A 116 -13.07 -6.67 19.06
N THR A 117 -12.02 -6.55 18.24
CA THR A 117 -10.66 -6.18 18.68
C THR A 117 -10.42 -4.68 18.65
N ARG A 118 -11.38 -3.91 18.09
CA ARG A 118 -11.27 -2.47 17.85
C ARG A 118 -12.49 -1.68 18.35
N PRO A 119 -12.72 -1.63 19.67
CA PRO A 119 -13.89 -0.93 20.21
C PRO A 119 -13.91 0.58 19.92
N GLU A 120 -12.74 1.20 19.66
CA GLU A 120 -12.63 2.61 19.27
C GLU A 120 -13.30 2.96 17.93
N THR A 121 -13.56 1.98 17.07
CA THR A 121 -14.26 2.21 15.80
C THR A 121 -15.76 2.09 15.91
N MET A 122 -16.30 1.52 17.02
CA MET A 122 -17.72 1.23 17.16
C MET A 122 -18.63 2.45 17.01
N MET A 123 -18.13 3.64 17.31
CA MET A 123 -18.90 4.87 17.12
C MET A 123 -19.31 5.10 15.65
N GLY A 124 -18.58 4.48 14.71
CA GLY A 124 -18.89 4.48 13.27
C GLY A 124 -19.70 3.27 12.81
N ASP A 125 -20.20 2.41 13.72
CA ASP A 125 -21.02 1.26 13.33
C ASP A 125 -22.34 1.72 12.73
N THR A 126 -22.69 1.14 11.60
CA THR A 126 -23.92 1.46 10.85
C THR A 126 -24.79 0.24 10.58
N GLY A 127 -24.39 -0.91 11.11
CA GLY A 127 -25.16 -2.14 11.06
C GLY A 127 -24.54 -3.24 11.92
N VAL A 128 -25.29 -4.32 12.07
CA VAL A 128 -24.82 -5.61 12.58
C VAL A 128 -25.17 -6.65 11.53
N ALA A 129 -24.20 -7.48 11.13
CA ALA A 129 -24.43 -8.57 10.20
C ALA A 129 -24.48 -9.91 10.91
N VAL A 130 -25.35 -10.80 10.43
CA VAL A 130 -25.49 -12.19 10.88
C VAL A 130 -25.63 -13.10 9.68
N ASN A 131 -25.28 -14.37 9.81
CA ASN A 131 -25.50 -15.32 8.73
C ASN A 131 -26.99 -15.62 8.55
N PRO A 132 -27.56 -15.53 7.33
CA PRO A 132 -28.99 -15.77 7.10
C PRO A 132 -29.41 -17.23 7.35
N GLU A 133 -28.48 -18.17 7.36
CA GLU A 133 -28.72 -19.59 7.67
C GLU A 133 -28.54 -19.93 9.16
N ASP A 134 -28.08 -18.95 10.00
CA ASP A 134 -27.91 -19.19 11.44
C ASP A 134 -29.26 -19.16 12.16
N GLU A 135 -29.69 -20.31 12.63
CA GLU A 135 -30.97 -20.49 13.38
C GLU A 135 -31.08 -19.60 14.63
N HIS A 136 -29.94 -19.21 15.23
CA HIS A 136 -29.92 -18.36 16.42
C HIS A 136 -30.23 -16.89 16.10
N PHE A 137 -29.84 -16.41 14.92
CA PHE A 137 -29.89 -15.00 14.59
C PHE A 137 -30.78 -14.65 13.39
N LYS A 138 -31.13 -15.60 12.52
CA LYS A 138 -31.94 -15.32 11.31
C LYS A 138 -33.26 -14.60 11.59
N HIS A 139 -33.85 -14.80 12.78
CA HIS A 139 -35.11 -14.15 13.21
C HIS A 139 -34.93 -12.66 13.56
N LEU A 140 -33.69 -12.19 13.69
CA LEU A 140 -33.35 -10.79 13.95
C LEU A 140 -33.11 -9.98 12.65
N ILE A 141 -32.93 -10.65 11.51
CA ILE A 141 -32.73 -9.98 10.22
C ILE A 141 -33.91 -9.08 9.89
N GLY A 142 -33.64 -7.82 9.56
CA GLY A 142 -34.64 -6.79 9.30
C GLY A 142 -35.12 -6.05 10.56
N LYS A 143 -34.71 -6.47 11.74
CA LYS A 143 -34.87 -5.68 12.99
C LYS A 143 -33.72 -4.67 13.12
N THR A 144 -33.79 -3.85 14.14
CA THR A 144 -32.78 -2.85 14.48
C THR A 144 -32.30 -3.03 15.89
N CYS A 145 -31.08 -2.59 16.17
CA CYS A 145 -30.51 -2.52 17.52
C CYS A 145 -29.99 -1.11 17.80
N ILE A 146 -29.78 -0.80 19.06
CA ILE A 146 -29.26 0.49 19.51
C ILE A 146 -27.77 0.37 19.74
N LEU A 147 -27.00 1.16 19.00
CA LEU A 147 -25.56 1.28 19.21
C LEU A 147 -25.29 1.91 20.58
N PRO A 148 -24.63 1.20 21.50
CA PRO A 148 -24.31 1.74 22.82
C PRO A 148 -23.52 3.04 22.75
N ILE A 149 -23.62 3.88 23.78
CA ILE A 149 -22.94 5.18 23.91
C ILE A 149 -23.42 6.22 22.90
N MET A 150 -23.58 5.85 21.62
CA MET A 150 -24.03 6.76 20.57
C MET A 150 -25.57 6.89 20.52
N ASN A 151 -26.30 5.95 21.12
CA ASN A 151 -27.76 5.88 21.11
C ASN A 151 -28.37 5.98 19.70
N ARG A 152 -27.65 5.45 18.70
CA ARG A 152 -28.08 5.41 17.30
C ARG A 152 -28.70 4.06 16.98
N GLU A 153 -29.86 4.09 16.35
CA GLU A 153 -30.51 2.89 15.82
C GLU A 153 -29.84 2.44 14.54
N ILE A 154 -29.44 1.17 14.46
CA ILE A 154 -28.75 0.56 13.31
C ILE A 154 -29.41 -0.76 12.91
N PRO A 155 -29.46 -1.10 11.61
CA PRO A 155 -30.12 -2.32 11.12
C PRO A 155 -29.31 -3.59 11.42
N ILE A 156 -30.03 -4.71 11.53
CA ILE A 156 -29.46 -6.06 11.51
C ILE A 156 -29.69 -6.65 10.14
N VAL A 157 -28.61 -7.00 9.44
CA VAL A 157 -28.63 -7.48 8.04
C VAL A 157 -28.16 -8.92 7.96
N GLY A 158 -28.66 -9.67 6.99
CA GLY A 158 -28.20 -11.04 6.70
C GLY A 158 -27.13 -11.04 5.62
N ASP A 159 -25.94 -11.56 5.91
CA ASP A 159 -24.85 -11.65 4.96
C ASP A 159 -24.00 -12.92 5.18
N ASP A 160 -23.68 -13.62 4.09
CA ASP A 160 -22.89 -14.86 4.11
C ASP A 160 -21.44 -14.65 4.56
N TYR A 161 -20.99 -13.39 4.65
CA TYR A 161 -19.71 -13.03 5.25
C TYR A 161 -19.57 -13.53 6.70
N CYS A 162 -20.67 -13.59 7.44
CA CYS A 162 -20.67 -14.04 8.81
C CYS A 162 -20.61 -15.56 8.89
N GLU A 163 -19.54 -16.11 9.43
CA GLU A 163 -19.38 -17.57 9.61
C GLU A 163 -20.19 -18.09 10.81
N ILE A 164 -21.01 -19.12 10.59
CA ILE A 164 -21.77 -19.78 11.65
C ILE A 164 -20.83 -20.45 12.64
N GLY A 165 -21.00 -20.12 13.93
CA GLY A 165 -20.19 -20.71 15.01
C GLY A 165 -18.83 -20.05 15.22
N PHE A 166 -18.51 -18.99 14.50
CA PHE A 166 -17.32 -18.19 14.74
C PHE A 166 -17.65 -16.98 15.63
N GLY A 167 -16.85 -16.78 16.70
CA GLY A 167 -17.04 -15.67 17.64
C GLY A 167 -18.42 -15.72 18.32
N THR A 168 -19.18 -14.63 18.20
CA THR A 168 -20.56 -14.53 18.69
C THR A 168 -21.60 -14.89 17.63
N GLY A 169 -21.20 -15.11 16.38
CA GLY A 169 -22.10 -15.28 15.23
C GLY A 169 -22.69 -13.97 14.69
N ALA A 170 -22.47 -12.85 15.39
CA ALA A 170 -22.89 -11.52 14.97
C ALA A 170 -21.66 -10.59 14.85
N VAL A 171 -21.57 -9.86 13.75
CA VAL A 171 -20.44 -8.98 13.44
C VAL A 171 -20.93 -7.54 13.33
N LYS A 172 -20.30 -6.64 14.08
CA LYS A 172 -20.53 -5.20 13.93
C LYS A 172 -20.01 -4.72 12.57
N MET A 173 -20.71 -3.82 11.92
CA MET A 173 -20.34 -3.28 10.62
C MET A 173 -19.90 -1.83 10.74
N THR A 174 -18.62 -1.57 10.48
CA THR A 174 -18.01 -0.24 10.45
C THR A 174 -17.41 0.03 9.05
N PRO A 175 -18.23 0.32 8.05
CA PRO A 175 -17.79 0.41 6.65
C PRO A 175 -16.68 1.42 6.37
N ALA A 176 -16.47 2.39 7.26
CA ALA A 176 -15.41 3.40 7.12
C ALA A 176 -14.03 2.93 7.61
N HIS A 177 -13.93 1.81 8.35
CA HIS A 177 -12.72 1.40 9.08
C HIS A 177 -12.36 -0.08 8.94
N ASP A 178 -13.04 -0.84 8.11
CA ASP A 178 -12.71 -2.22 7.79
C ASP A 178 -13.07 -2.52 6.33
N PRO A 179 -12.18 -3.17 5.55
CA PRO A 179 -12.44 -3.45 4.14
C PRO A 179 -13.58 -4.46 3.93
N ASN A 180 -13.74 -5.45 4.81
CA ASN A 180 -14.82 -6.43 4.69
C ASN A 180 -16.17 -5.78 5.06
N ASP A 181 -16.19 -4.98 6.12
CA ASP A 181 -17.37 -4.22 6.54
C ASP A 181 -17.80 -3.23 5.44
N PHE A 182 -16.85 -2.66 4.71
CA PHE A 182 -17.12 -1.79 3.57
C PHE A 182 -17.85 -2.54 2.45
N GLU A 183 -17.39 -3.74 2.08
CA GLU A 183 -18.03 -4.57 1.05
C GLU A 183 -19.45 -5.03 1.47
N VAL A 184 -19.61 -5.45 2.74
CA VAL A 184 -20.94 -5.73 3.30
C VAL A 184 -21.81 -4.47 3.27
N GLY A 185 -21.24 -3.34 3.67
CA GLY A 185 -21.91 -2.04 3.63
C GLY A 185 -22.44 -1.66 2.26
N LEU A 186 -21.65 -1.90 1.20
CA LEU A 186 -22.07 -1.66 -0.18
C LEU A 186 -23.25 -2.57 -0.58
N ARG A 187 -23.22 -3.86 -0.23
CA ARG A 187 -24.29 -4.81 -0.55
C ARG A 187 -25.61 -4.47 0.15
N HIS A 188 -25.53 -3.96 1.37
CA HIS A 188 -26.70 -3.64 2.21
C HIS A 188 -27.02 -2.15 2.31
N ASN A 189 -26.32 -1.32 1.51
CA ASN A 189 -26.50 0.13 1.52
C ASN A 189 -26.38 0.76 2.91
N LEU A 190 -25.41 0.30 3.72
CA LEU A 190 -25.13 0.86 5.03
C LEU A 190 -24.44 2.23 4.90
N GLU A 191 -24.72 3.11 5.85
CA GLU A 191 -24.06 4.40 5.93
C GLU A 191 -22.55 4.24 6.21
N VAL A 192 -21.72 5.14 5.67
CA VAL A 192 -20.29 5.14 5.88
C VAL A 192 -19.91 6.30 6.79
N ILE A 193 -19.67 6.04 8.06
CA ILE A 193 -19.34 7.03 9.09
C ILE A 193 -17.89 6.87 9.52
N ARG A 194 -17.04 7.80 9.08
CA ARG A 194 -15.65 7.85 9.51
C ARG A 194 -15.55 8.47 10.90
N VAL A 195 -14.76 7.85 11.81
CA VAL A 195 -14.58 8.30 13.20
C VAL A 195 -13.11 8.57 13.56
N ILE A 196 -12.15 8.19 12.72
CA ILE A 196 -10.72 8.41 12.94
C ILE A 196 -10.19 9.37 11.88
N ASN A 197 -9.49 10.42 12.32
CA ASN A 197 -8.79 11.39 11.49
C ASN A 197 -7.53 10.80 10.85
N ASP A 198 -6.92 11.54 9.92
CA ASP A 198 -5.68 11.14 9.25
C ASP A 198 -4.48 10.99 10.21
N ASP A 199 -4.47 11.73 11.32
CA ASP A 199 -3.44 11.66 12.36
C ASP A 199 -3.68 10.56 13.41
N GLY A 200 -4.77 9.78 13.26
CA GLY A 200 -5.15 8.72 14.18
C GLY A 200 -5.92 9.19 15.42
N THR A 201 -6.31 10.45 15.48
CA THR A 201 -7.20 10.96 16.51
C THR A 201 -8.67 10.70 16.17
N ILE A 202 -9.54 10.66 17.14
CA ILE A 202 -11.00 10.57 16.96
C ILE A 202 -11.53 11.92 16.47
N ASN A 203 -12.42 11.89 15.48
CA ASN A 203 -13.07 13.09 14.94
C ASN A 203 -14.38 13.44 15.67
N GLU A 204 -15.12 14.43 15.16
CA GLU A 204 -16.39 14.90 15.72
C GLU A 204 -17.48 13.83 15.79
N ASN A 205 -17.46 12.82 14.89
CA ASN A 205 -18.41 11.71 14.91
C ASN A 205 -18.20 10.77 16.10
N GLY A 206 -17.05 10.86 16.78
CA GLY A 206 -16.78 10.16 18.04
C GLY A 206 -17.36 10.82 19.29
N GLY A 207 -18.11 11.93 19.14
CA GLY A 207 -18.80 12.62 20.24
C GLY A 207 -17.85 13.05 21.35
N LYS A 208 -18.06 12.55 22.56
CA LYS A 208 -17.24 12.94 23.74
C LYS A 208 -15.78 12.50 23.66
N TYR A 209 -15.42 11.61 22.75
CA TYR A 209 -14.05 11.14 22.53
C TYR A 209 -13.30 11.94 21.47
N ASN A 210 -13.94 12.94 20.86
CA ASN A 210 -13.32 13.79 19.85
C ASN A 210 -11.98 14.36 20.33
N GLY A 211 -10.95 14.25 19.48
CA GLY A 211 -9.58 14.71 19.75
C GLY A 211 -8.70 13.72 20.53
N MET A 212 -9.25 12.62 21.04
CA MET A 212 -8.45 11.58 21.69
C MET A 212 -7.64 10.78 20.66
N ASP A 213 -6.43 10.35 21.04
CA ASP A 213 -5.73 9.30 20.31
C ASP A 213 -6.58 8.00 20.29
N ARG A 214 -6.55 7.26 19.20
CA ARG A 214 -7.36 6.05 19.01
C ARG A 214 -7.18 4.99 20.10
N TYR A 215 -5.96 4.83 20.63
CA TYR A 215 -5.69 3.85 21.69
C TYR A 215 -6.14 4.36 23.08
N GLU A 216 -6.05 5.66 23.32
CA GLU A 216 -6.62 6.25 24.53
C GLU A 216 -8.15 6.21 24.48
N CYS A 217 -8.75 6.46 23.33
CA CYS A 217 -10.17 6.29 23.10
C CYS A 217 -10.61 4.83 23.34
N ARG A 218 -9.85 3.83 22.87
CA ARG A 218 -10.11 2.41 23.13
C ARG A 218 -10.25 2.13 24.62
N LYS A 219 -9.34 2.64 25.43
CA LYS A 219 -9.39 2.47 26.89
C LYS A 219 -10.62 3.16 27.51
N ALA A 220 -10.89 4.39 27.06
CA ALA A 220 -12.01 5.18 27.59
C ALA A 220 -13.36 4.56 27.23
N ILE A 221 -13.56 4.13 25.98
CA ILE A 221 -14.82 3.54 25.53
C ILE A 221 -15.10 2.17 26.19
N VAL A 222 -14.07 1.35 26.40
CA VAL A 222 -14.20 0.07 27.11
C VAL A 222 -14.65 0.30 28.56
N LYS A 223 -14.07 1.28 29.23
CA LYS A 223 -14.48 1.67 30.59
C LYS A 223 -15.94 2.14 30.65
N ASP A 224 -16.35 2.99 29.72
CA ASP A 224 -17.71 3.50 29.65
C ASP A 224 -18.73 2.38 29.36
N LEU A 225 -18.37 1.41 28.50
CA LEU A 225 -19.19 0.23 28.22
C LEU A 225 -19.34 -0.67 29.43
N GLU A 226 -18.30 -0.82 30.24
CA GLU A 226 -18.34 -1.56 31.51
C GLU A 226 -19.24 -0.85 32.54
N GLU A 227 -19.04 0.46 32.75
CA GLU A 227 -19.84 1.27 33.70
C GLU A 227 -21.32 1.31 33.32
N GLN A 228 -21.66 1.26 32.03
CA GLN A 228 -23.05 1.26 31.56
C GLN A 228 -23.63 -0.14 31.39
N GLY A 229 -22.88 -1.20 31.68
CA GLY A 229 -23.34 -2.58 31.62
C GLY A 229 -23.49 -3.18 30.24
N TYR A 230 -22.87 -2.56 29.23
CA TYR A 230 -22.84 -3.08 27.85
C TYR A 230 -21.68 -4.04 27.59
N LEU A 231 -20.60 -3.98 28.37
CA LEU A 231 -19.49 -4.93 28.28
C LEU A 231 -19.86 -6.27 28.91
N VAL A 232 -19.96 -7.31 28.08
CA VAL A 232 -20.38 -8.66 28.56
C VAL A 232 -19.16 -9.45 29.04
N LYS A 233 -18.04 -9.38 28.26
CA LYS A 233 -16.85 -10.19 28.51
C LYS A 233 -15.64 -9.55 27.82
N THR A 234 -14.47 -9.75 28.39
CA THR A 234 -13.18 -9.44 27.78
C THR A 234 -12.30 -10.69 27.76
N GLU A 235 -11.78 -11.06 26.62
CA GLU A 235 -10.88 -12.21 26.44
C GLU A 235 -9.51 -11.77 25.93
N PRO A 236 -8.41 -12.33 26.43
CA PRO A 236 -7.12 -12.20 25.77
C PRO A 236 -7.19 -12.76 24.33
N TYR A 237 -6.73 -12.00 23.36
CA TYR A 237 -6.77 -12.39 21.97
C TYR A 237 -5.53 -11.87 21.25
N SER A 238 -4.82 -12.73 20.52
CA SER A 238 -3.73 -12.31 19.65
C SER A 238 -4.25 -12.19 18.22
N HIS A 239 -3.98 -11.07 17.60
CA HIS A 239 -4.41 -10.83 16.22
C HIS A 239 -3.31 -10.17 15.41
N ASN A 240 -3.41 -10.35 14.10
CA ASN A 240 -2.45 -9.84 13.15
C ASN A 240 -2.71 -8.36 12.88
N VAL A 241 -1.74 -7.51 13.20
CA VAL A 241 -1.84 -6.04 13.03
C VAL A 241 -0.93 -5.60 11.92
N GLY A 242 -1.48 -4.87 10.96
CA GLY A 242 -0.71 -4.26 9.88
C GLY A 242 0.12 -3.09 10.40
N THR A 243 1.39 -3.05 10.01
CA THR A 243 2.34 -1.98 10.34
C THR A 243 2.93 -1.38 9.07
N CYS A 244 3.21 -0.09 9.11
CA CYS A 244 3.84 0.62 8.01
C CYS A 244 5.29 0.16 7.81
N TYR A 245 5.64 -0.32 6.63
CA TYR A 245 7.01 -0.80 6.31
C TYR A 245 8.11 0.25 6.55
N ARG A 246 7.75 1.55 6.57
CA ARG A 246 8.69 2.67 6.71
C ARG A 246 8.93 3.10 8.15
N CYS A 247 7.86 3.28 8.93
CA CYS A 247 7.95 3.81 10.29
C CYS A 247 7.57 2.80 11.38
N HIS A 248 7.09 1.62 11.00
CA HIS A 248 6.64 0.52 11.87
C HIS A 248 5.48 0.88 12.82
N ASN A 249 4.79 2.01 12.59
CA ASN A 249 3.55 2.34 13.29
C ASN A 249 2.39 1.53 12.73
N ASP A 250 1.38 1.29 13.57
CA ASP A 250 0.18 0.57 13.20
C ASP A 250 -0.60 1.34 12.12
N VAL A 251 -0.99 0.62 11.09
CA VAL A 251 -1.79 1.12 9.96
C VAL A 251 -3.26 1.20 10.37
N GLU A 252 -3.94 2.23 9.90
CA GLU A 252 -5.39 2.39 10.02
C GLU A 252 -6.09 2.12 8.70
N PRO A 253 -6.98 1.14 8.61
CA PRO A 253 -7.92 1.06 7.51
C PRO A 253 -8.86 2.26 7.56
N LEU A 254 -8.82 3.12 6.54
CA LEU A 254 -9.65 4.32 6.45
C LEU A 254 -10.29 4.43 5.08
N ILE A 255 -11.54 4.90 5.04
CA ILE A 255 -12.12 5.35 3.78
C ILE A 255 -11.46 6.65 3.33
N SER A 256 -10.99 6.68 2.11
CA SER A 256 -10.35 7.86 1.52
C SER A 256 -10.53 7.90 0.00
N ALA A 257 -10.64 9.11 -0.55
CA ALA A 257 -10.65 9.33 -1.99
C ALA A 257 -9.20 9.32 -2.51
N GLN A 258 -8.84 8.29 -3.26
CA GLN A 258 -7.50 8.04 -3.77
C GLN A 258 -7.53 7.72 -5.27
N TRP A 259 -6.36 7.68 -5.89
CA TRP A 259 -6.18 7.21 -7.26
C TRP A 259 -5.79 5.74 -7.27
N PHE A 260 -6.44 4.98 -8.13
CA PHE A 260 -6.25 3.52 -8.23
C PHE A 260 -5.99 3.08 -9.66
N VAL A 261 -5.23 1.99 -9.79
CA VAL A 261 -5.11 1.20 -11.03
C VAL A 261 -5.98 -0.04 -10.88
N LYS A 262 -6.87 -0.30 -11.85
CA LYS A 262 -7.63 -1.55 -11.95
C LYS A 262 -6.69 -2.68 -12.29
N MET A 263 -6.48 -3.60 -11.35
CA MET A 263 -5.48 -4.65 -11.50
C MET A 263 -5.97 -5.87 -12.27
N GLU A 264 -7.25 -6.22 -12.21
CA GLU A 264 -7.78 -7.45 -12.81
C GLU A 264 -7.38 -7.63 -14.30
N PRO A 265 -7.60 -6.67 -15.22
CA PRO A 265 -7.23 -6.86 -16.61
C PRO A 265 -5.71 -6.92 -16.83
N LEU A 266 -4.92 -6.20 -16.03
CA LEU A 266 -3.46 -6.20 -16.10
C LEU A 266 -2.87 -7.49 -15.53
N ALA A 267 -3.44 -8.00 -14.44
CA ALA A 267 -3.03 -9.24 -13.79
C ALA A 267 -3.24 -10.47 -14.71
N LYS A 268 -4.32 -10.48 -15.49
CA LYS A 268 -4.64 -11.57 -16.40
C LYS A 268 -3.50 -11.83 -17.40
N GLU A 269 -3.01 -10.78 -18.06
CA GLU A 269 -1.92 -10.90 -19.02
C GLU A 269 -0.58 -11.19 -18.33
N ALA A 270 -0.33 -10.56 -17.18
CA ALA A 270 0.87 -10.81 -16.38
C ALA A 270 0.96 -12.25 -15.88
N LEU A 271 -0.17 -12.86 -15.52
CA LEU A 271 -0.25 -14.30 -15.19
C LEU A 271 -0.01 -15.18 -16.42
N ARG A 272 -0.61 -14.83 -17.56
CA ARG A 272 -0.46 -15.60 -18.80
C ARG A 272 1.00 -15.77 -19.19
N VAL A 273 1.75 -14.67 -19.28
CA VAL A 273 3.15 -14.71 -19.75
C VAL A 273 4.09 -15.50 -18.84
N VAL A 274 3.77 -15.61 -17.54
CA VAL A 274 4.54 -16.44 -16.61
C VAL A 274 4.10 -17.91 -16.71
N ASN A 275 2.81 -18.19 -16.74
CA ASN A 275 2.27 -19.54 -16.81
C ASN A 275 2.62 -20.24 -18.13
N GLU A 276 2.69 -19.50 -19.24
CA GLU A 276 3.11 -20.01 -20.55
C GLU A 276 4.65 -20.05 -20.72
N GLY A 277 5.41 -19.56 -19.73
CA GLY A 277 6.87 -19.64 -19.69
C GLY A 277 7.58 -18.62 -20.59
N GLU A 278 6.90 -17.56 -21.04
CA GLU A 278 7.54 -16.43 -21.71
C GLU A 278 8.46 -15.68 -20.74
N VAL A 279 8.05 -15.54 -19.48
CA VAL A 279 8.86 -15.02 -18.36
C VAL A 279 9.12 -16.17 -17.38
N LYS A 280 10.39 -16.46 -17.11
CA LYS A 280 10.80 -17.57 -16.23
C LYS A 280 11.46 -17.05 -14.97
N PHE A 281 11.11 -17.62 -13.83
CA PHE A 281 11.77 -17.35 -12.54
C PHE A 281 12.88 -18.38 -12.28
N VAL A 282 14.02 -17.90 -11.82
CA VAL A 282 15.14 -18.74 -11.38
C VAL A 282 15.53 -18.31 -9.96
N PRO A 283 15.34 -19.16 -8.93
CA PRO A 283 14.74 -20.49 -8.95
C PRO A 283 13.23 -20.51 -9.24
N GLU A 284 12.76 -21.57 -9.87
CA GLU A 284 11.35 -21.74 -10.29
C GLU A 284 10.32 -21.61 -9.16
N ARG A 285 10.71 -21.95 -7.91
CA ARG A 285 9.82 -21.85 -6.74
C ARG A 285 9.19 -20.45 -6.56
N PHE A 286 9.84 -19.38 -7.02
CA PHE A 286 9.34 -18.04 -6.94
C PHE A 286 8.23 -17.69 -7.93
N SER A 287 8.02 -18.54 -8.96
CA SER A 287 6.87 -18.37 -9.85
C SER A 287 5.56 -18.56 -9.09
N LYS A 288 5.49 -19.52 -8.15
CA LYS A 288 4.30 -19.71 -7.29
C LYS A 288 4.03 -18.50 -6.39
N THR A 289 5.09 -17.92 -5.82
CA THR A 289 4.97 -16.72 -5.01
C THR A 289 4.40 -15.56 -5.83
N TYR A 290 4.88 -15.40 -7.06
CA TYR A 290 4.38 -14.40 -8.00
C TYR A 290 2.92 -14.66 -8.39
N THR A 291 2.57 -15.87 -8.84
CA THR A 291 1.22 -16.20 -9.31
C THR A 291 0.19 -16.09 -8.20
N ASN A 292 0.46 -16.61 -7.00
CA ASN A 292 -0.45 -16.47 -5.86
C ASN A 292 -0.77 -15.01 -5.53
N TRP A 293 0.22 -14.11 -5.63
CA TRP A 293 -0.01 -12.70 -5.38
C TRP A 293 -0.83 -12.04 -6.49
N MET A 294 -0.51 -12.34 -7.76
CA MET A 294 -1.21 -11.77 -8.91
C MET A 294 -2.66 -12.24 -9.00
N GLU A 295 -2.96 -13.48 -8.60
CA GLU A 295 -4.32 -14.04 -8.57
C GLU A 295 -5.22 -13.36 -7.52
N ASN A 296 -4.62 -12.84 -6.45
CA ASN A 296 -5.34 -12.26 -5.32
C ASN A 296 -5.10 -10.75 -5.15
N CYS A 297 -4.51 -10.08 -6.16
CA CYS A 297 -4.22 -8.66 -6.04
C CYS A 297 -5.50 -7.81 -6.16
N HIS A 298 -5.63 -6.84 -5.28
CA HIS A 298 -6.65 -5.80 -5.34
C HIS A 298 -6.22 -4.63 -6.23
N ASP A 299 -7.13 -3.71 -6.49
CA ASP A 299 -6.82 -2.46 -7.17
C ASP A 299 -5.70 -1.71 -6.44
N TRP A 300 -4.69 -1.30 -7.19
CA TRP A 300 -3.50 -0.68 -6.63
C TRP A 300 -3.71 0.80 -6.34
N CYS A 301 -3.68 1.20 -5.07
CA CYS A 301 -3.66 2.60 -4.67
C CYS A 301 -2.31 3.23 -5.05
N ILE A 302 -2.34 4.20 -5.97
CA ILE A 302 -1.15 4.83 -6.53
C ILE A 302 -0.90 6.26 -6.05
N SER A 303 -1.79 6.88 -5.33
CA SER A 303 -1.59 8.23 -4.77
C SER A 303 -0.90 8.19 -3.42
N ARG A 304 0.01 9.15 -3.19
CA ARG A 304 0.72 9.35 -1.94
C ARG A 304 0.69 10.83 -1.56
N GLN A 305 0.40 11.12 -0.30
CA GLN A 305 0.35 12.44 0.28
C GLN A 305 1.77 12.90 0.69
N LEU A 306 2.70 12.66 -0.21
CA LEU A 306 4.09 13.12 -0.14
C LEU A 306 4.27 14.25 -1.15
N TRP A 307 5.24 15.10 -0.95
CA TRP A 307 5.55 16.16 -1.91
C TRP A 307 6.69 15.78 -2.86
N TRP A 308 7.54 14.84 -2.42
CA TRP A 308 8.63 14.32 -3.24
C TRP A 308 8.16 13.12 -4.08
N GLY A 309 8.17 13.29 -5.40
CA GLY A 309 7.76 12.26 -6.36
C GLY A 309 7.18 12.87 -7.64
N HIS A 310 6.70 12.02 -8.53
CA HIS A 310 5.96 12.44 -9.72
C HIS A 310 4.56 12.90 -9.34
N GLN A 311 4.30 14.19 -9.45
CA GLN A 311 2.97 14.75 -9.16
C GLN A 311 1.95 14.25 -10.18
N ILE A 312 0.80 13.82 -9.70
CA ILE A 312 -0.28 13.27 -10.53
C ILE A 312 -0.71 14.31 -11.58
N PRO A 313 -0.78 13.95 -12.88
CA PRO A 313 -1.09 14.87 -13.96
C PRO A 313 -2.61 15.06 -14.13
N ALA A 314 -3.28 15.48 -13.07
CA ALA A 314 -4.72 15.69 -13.01
C ALA A 314 -5.05 17.08 -12.43
N TRP A 315 -6.06 17.74 -12.99
CA TRP A 315 -6.53 19.05 -12.56
C TRP A 315 -8.03 19.02 -12.40
N THR A 316 -8.51 19.36 -11.22
CA THR A 316 -9.95 19.52 -10.96
C THR A 316 -10.37 20.92 -11.35
N CYS A 317 -11.44 21.03 -12.12
CA CYS A 317 -12.05 22.32 -12.43
C CYS A 317 -12.90 22.78 -11.24
N ASP A 318 -12.59 23.96 -10.70
CA ASP A 318 -13.27 24.50 -9.52
C ASP A 318 -14.72 24.90 -9.83
N ASP A 319 -15.03 25.20 -11.10
CA ASP A 319 -16.37 25.63 -11.51
C ASP A 319 -17.33 24.49 -11.82
N CYS A 320 -16.85 23.36 -12.36
CA CYS A 320 -17.72 22.25 -12.77
C CYS A 320 -17.37 20.89 -12.19
N GLY A 321 -16.31 20.80 -11.37
CA GLY A 321 -15.86 19.57 -10.72
C GLY A 321 -15.24 18.51 -11.68
N HIS A 322 -15.10 18.84 -12.98
CA HIS A 322 -14.51 17.90 -13.95
C HIS A 322 -13.01 17.71 -13.69
N ILE A 323 -12.54 16.46 -13.75
CA ILE A 323 -11.13 16.11 -13.60
C ILE A 323 -10.50 16.04 -15.00
N ASN A 324 -9.57 16.94 -15.28
CA ASN A 324 -8.80 16.99 -16.52
C ASN A 324 -7.48 16.23 -16.31
N VAL A 325 -7.29 15.11 -17.00
CA VAL A 325 -6.03 14.35 -17.00
C VAL A 325 -5.32 14.61 -18.32
N LYS A 326 -4.12 15.20 -18.27
CA LYS A 326 -3.44 15.72 -19.47
C LYS A 326 -1.95 15.44 -19.47
N ARG A 327 -1.43 15.18 -20.68
CA ARG A 327 0.01 15.01 -20.95
C ARG A 327 0.79 16.32 -20.80
N GLU A 328 0.14 17.44 -21.06
CA GLU A 328 0.64 18.79 -20.83
C GLU A 328 -0.24 19.52 -19.82
N ASP A 329 0.27 20.54 -19.14
CA ASP A 329 -0.49 21.28 -18.16
C ASP A 329 -1.63 22.06 -18.86
N PRO A 330 -2.90 21.78 -18.55
CA PRO A 330 -4.03 22.42 -19.21
C PRO A 330 -4.15 23.88 -18.74
N THR A 331 -4.55 24.75 -19.65
CA THR A 331 -4.86 26.15 -19.35
C THR A 331 -6.34 26.40 -19.14
N VAL A 332 -7.17 25.48 -19.66
CA VAL A 332 -8.64 25.55 -19.56
C VAL A 332 -9.24 24.15 -19.35
N CYS A 333 -10.37 24.12 -18.66
CA CYS A 333 -11.16 22.90 -18.48
C CYS A 333 -11.75 22.44 -19.83
N GLU A 334 -11.53 21.19 -20.19
CA GLU A 334 -12.05 20.62 -21.45
C GLU A 334 -13.58 20.52 -21.49
N LYS A 335 -14.24 20.48 -20.31
CA LYS A 335 -15.69 20.34 -20.22
C LYS A 335 -16.43 21.68 -20.27
N CYS A 336 -15.95 22.71 -19.58
CA CYS A 336 -16.66 23.98 -19.44
C CYS A 336 -15.87 25.21 -19.90
N GLY A 337 -14.59 25.05 -20.28
CA GLY A 337 -13.73 26.16 -20.74
C GLY A 337 -13.20 27.09 -19.64
N SER A 338 -13.48 26.80 -18.37
CA SER A 338 -12.97 27.61 -17.24
C SER A 338 -11.46 27.51 -17.13
N THR A 339 -10.83 28.60 -16.68
CA THR A 339 -9.40 28.69 -16.35
C THR A 339 -9.11 28.35 -14.87
N HIS A 340 -10.16 28.15 -14.06
CA HIS A 340 -10.00 27.82 -12.64
C HIS A 340 -9.75 26.33 -12.48
N LEU A 341 -8.48 25.94 -12.52
CA LEU A 341 -8.02 24.57 -12.42
C LEU A 341 -7.09 24.40 -11.21
N THR A 342 -7.46 23.48 -10.33
CA THR A 342 -6.63 23.11 -9.17
C THR A 342 -5.93 21.78 -9.48
N ARG A 343 -4.59 21.79 -9.49
CA ARG A 343 -3.79 20.58 -9.73
C ARG A 343 -3.84 19.66 -8.53
N GLU A 344 -3.91 18.35 -8.79
CA GLU A 344 -3.78 17.31 -7.76
C GLU A 344 -2.45 17.48 -6.98
N GLU A 345 -2.52 17.52 -5.65
CA GLU A 345 -1.33 17.71 -4.82
C GLU A 345 -0.54 16.44 -4.60
N ASP A 346 -1.21 15.28 -4.68
CA ASP A 346 -0.60 14.00 -4.45
C ASP A 346 0.45 13.65 -5.52
N VAL A 347 1.41 12.86 -5.12
CA VAL A 347 2.39 12.26 -6.01
C VAL A 347 2.07 10.78 -6.20
N LEU A 348 2.61 10.20 -7.28
CA LEU A 348 2.49 8.78 -7.55
C LEU A 348 3.36 7.95 -6.59
N ASP A 349 2.90 6.75 -6.28
CA ASP A 349 3.69 5.71 -5.66
C ASP A 349 5.01 5.54 -6.40
N THR A 350 6.12 5.44 -5.68
CA THR A 350 7.46 5.29 -6.28
C THR A 350 7.55 4.07 -7.21
N TRP A 351 6.76 3.04 -6.92
CA TRP A 351 6.73 1.83 -7.73
C TRP A 351 6.01 2.00 -9.08
N PHE A 352 5.26 3.08 -9.26
CA PHE A 352 4.67 3.42 -10.56
C PHE A 352 5.75 3.77 -11.58
N SER A 353 6.67 4.68 -11.24
CA SER A 353 7.81 5.01 -12.11
C SER A 353 8.80 3.86 -12.24
N SER A 354 9.02 3.11 -11.15
CA SER A 354 9.92 1.94 -11.15
C SER A 354 9.43 0.81 -12.06
N ALA A 355 8.11 0.67 -12.24
CA ALA A 355 7.50 -0.30 -13.13
C ALA A 355 7.83 -0.04 -14.61
N LEU A 356 8.09 1.20 -14.98
CA LEU A 356 8.38 1.61 -16.35
C LEU A 356 9.87 1.52 -16.71
N TRP A 357 10.74 1.23 -15.73
CA TRP A 357 12.19 1.26 -15.86
C TRP A 357 12.75 0.50 -17.07
N PRO A 358 12.24 -0.71 -17.41
CA PRO A 358 12.78 -1.47 -18.55
C PRO A 358 12.67 -0.77 -19.91
N PHE A 359 11.77 0.19 -20.06
CA PHE A 359 11.53 0.89 -21.31
C PHE A 359 11.60 2.43 -21.21
N SER A 360 11.27 3.02 -20.07
CA SER A 360 11.37 4.47 -19.87
C SER A 360 12.82 4.96 -19.97
N THR A 361 13.78 4.17 -19.49
CA THR A 361 15.20 4.48 -19.56
C THR A 361 15.77 4.42 -20.98
N LEU A 362 15.08 3.71 -21.86
CA LEU A 362 15.44 3.55 -23.28
C LEU A 362 14.74 4.55 -24.20
N GLY A 363 14.00 5.51 -23.62
CA GLY A 363 13.40 6.64 -24.32
C GLY A 363 11.91 6.54 -24.61
N TRP A 364 11.23 5.45 -24.18
CA TRP A 364 9.75 5.40 -24.30
C TRP A 364 9.12 6.63 -23.64
N PRO A 365 8.07 7.26 -24.23
CA PRO A 365 7.19 6.75 -25.31
C PRO A 365 7.72 6.86 -26.73
N GLU A 366 8.88 7.48 -26.95
CA GLU A 366 9.47 7.57 -28.27
C GLU A 366 10.03 6.23 -28.75
N GLN A 367 9.95 5.97 -30.06
CA GLN A 367 10.51 4.78 -30.68
C GLN A 367 12.00 4.98 -31.00
N THR A 368 12.83 4.97 -29.96
CA THR A 368 14.27 5.17 -30.08
C THR A 368 14.99 3.94 -30.60
N ALA A 369 16.20 4.14 -31.15
CA ALA A 369 17.07 3.02 -31.55
C ALA A 369 17.42 2.12 -30.36
N ASP A 370 17.64 2.70 -29.17
CA ASP A 370 17.94 1.96 -27.95
C ASP A 370 16.75 1.11 -27.51
N LEU A 371 15.52 1.65 -27.55
CA LEU A 371 14.31 0.90 -27.22
C LEU A 371 14.11 -0.29 -28.16
N ASN A 372 14.30 -0.08 -29.46
CA ASN A 372 14.14 -1.13 -30.45
C ASN A 372 15.20 -2.23 -30.34
N TYR A 373 16.40 -1.92 -29.86
CA TYR A 373 17.51 -2.85 -29.75
C TYR A 373 17.52 -3.61 -28.41
N TRP A 374 17.30 -2.91 -27.29
CA TRP A 374 17.49 -3.46 -25.94
C TRP A 374 16.22 -4.02 -25.29
N TYR A 375 15.03 -3.67 -25.78
CA TYR A 375 13.77 -4.14 -25.24
C TYR A 375 13.16 -5.27 -26.09
N PRO A 376 12.73 -6.40 -25.51
CA PRO A 376 12.85 -6.80 -24.11
C PRO A 376 14.28 -7.15 -23.72
N THR A 377 14.60 -7.04 -22.42
CA THR A 377 15.92 -7.44 -21.91
C THR A 377 15.97 -8.96 -21.68
N SER A 378 17.19 -9.51 -21.55
CA SER A 378 17.36 -10.97 -21.39
C SER A 378 17.08 -11.42 -19.97
N VAL A 379 17.68 -10.74 -18.98
CA VAL A 379 17.63 -11.14 -17.57
C VAL A 379 17.42 -9.94 -16.67
N MET A 380 16.44 -10.05 -15.78
CA MET A 380 16.22 -9.16 -14.64
C MET A 380 16.77 -9.83 -13.39
N VAL A 381 17.62 -9.15 -12.62
CA VAL A 381 18.21 -9.67 -11.38
C VAL A 381 17.71 -8.85 -10.20
N THR A 382 17.16 -9.52 -9.18
CA THR A 382 16.62 -8.84 -7.99
C THR A 382 16.54 -9.76 -6.77
N GLY A 383 16.35 -9.19 -5.59
CA GLY A 383 15.99 -9.92 -4.39
C GLY A 383 14.53 -10.40 -4.41
N TYR A 384 14.26 -11.46 -3.65
CA TYR A 384 12.89 -12.00 -3.54
C TYR A 384 11.92 -11.06 -2.83
N ASP A 385 12.41 -10.15 -2.00
CA ASP A 385 11.62 -9.24 -1.18
C ASP A 385 10.92 -8.13 -1.97
N ILE A 386 11.30 -7.92 -3.24
CA ILE A 386 10.68 -6.94 -4.13
C ILE A 386 10.03 -7.54 -5.39
N ILE A 387 9.69 -8.82 -5.36
CA ILE A 387 8.95 -9.47 -6.47
C ILE A 387 7.63 -8.71 -6.72
N PHE A 388 6.87 -8.42 -5.68
CA PHE A 388 5.58 -7.75 -5.79
C PHE A 388 5.71 -6.25 -6.07
N PHE A 389 6.70 -5.62 -5.46
CA PHE A 389 6.93 -4.18 -5.61
C PHE A 389 7.45 -3.83 -7.00
N TRP A 390 8.34 -4.64 -7.56
CA TRP A 390 9.08 -4.29 -8.76
C TRP A 390 8.84 -5.24 -9.92
N VAL A 391 9.12 -6.54 -9.75
CA VAL A 391 9.05 -7.51 -10.85
C VAL A 391 7.65 -7.60 -11.44
N ALA A 392 6.65 -7.82 -10.59
CA ALA A 392 5.25 -7.94 -11.02
C ALA A 392 4.79 -6.67 -11.75
N ARG A 393 5.14 -5.50 -11.20
CA ARG A 393 4.79 -4.22 -11.80
C ARG A 393 5.47 -3.96 -13.13
N MET A 394 6.73 -4.34 -13.30
CA MET A 394 7.41 -4.27 -14.60
C MET A 394 6.77 -5.20 -15.63
N ILE A 395 6.36 -6.41 -15.21
CA ILE A 395 5.73 -7.38 -16.14
C ILE A 395 4.40 -6.84 -16.65
N PHE A 396 3.47 -6.45 -15.77
CA PHE A 396 2.18 -5.96 -16.26
C PHE A 396 2.29 -4.62 -17.00
N SER A 397 3.19 -3.72 -16.58
CA SER A 397 3.41 -2.46 -17.27
C SER A 397 4.04 -2.67 -18.66
N GLY A 398 5.02 -3.57 -18.78
CA GLY A 398 5.60 -3.94 -20.05
C GLY A 398 4.58 -4.56 -21.01
N CYS A 399 3.79 -5.51 -20.53
CA CYS A 399 2.71 -6.13 -21.30
C CYS A 399 1.66 -5.09 -21.73
N GLU A 400 1.32 -4.13 -20.87
CA GLU A 400 0.30 -3.14 -21.19
C GLU A 400 0.81 -2.01 -22.08
N GLN A 401 1.98 -1.42 -21.78
CA GLN A 401 2.50 -0.26 -22.50
C GLN A 401 3.24 -0.66 -23.79
N MET A 402 4.05 -1.71 -23.72
CA MET A 402 4.89 -2.16 -24.83
C MET A 402 4.26 -3.30 -25.64
N LYS A 403 3.18 -3.93 -25.15
CA LYS A 403 2.58 -5.15 -25.72
C LYS A 403 3.59 -6.30 -25.88
N LYS A 404 4.60 -6.30 -25.03
CA LYS A 404 5.66 -7.30 -24.98
C LYS A 404 6.14 -7.46 -23.54
N ILE A 405 6.64 -8.66 -23.20
CA ILE A 405 7.30 -8.91 -21.93
C ILE A 405 8.51 -7.97 -21.76
N PRO A 406 8.80 -7.52 -20.52
CA PRO A 406 9.96 -6.65 -20.30
C PRO A 406 11.30 -7.39 -20.26
N PHE A 407 11.30 -8.67 -19.92
CA PHE A 407 12.48 -9.55 -19.81
C PHE A 407 12.04 -11.02 -19.88
N HIS A 408 12.97 -11.90 -20.30
CA HIS A 408 12.70 -13.32 -20.42
C HIS A 408 12.93 -14.10 -19.11
N THR A 409 13.89 -13.69 -18.30
CA THR A 409 14.26 -14.41 -17.08
C THR A 409 14.34 -13.46 -15.90
N VAL A 410 13.77 -13.86 -14.78
CA VAL A 410 13.91 -13.22 -13.47
C VAL A 410 14.82 -14.06 -12.61
N LEU A 411 16.06 -13.62 -12.41
CA LEU A 411 17.02 -14.28 -11.52
C LEU A 411 16.89 -13.70 -10.12
N ILE A 412 16.43 -14.52 -9.20
CA ILE A 412 16.23 -14.12 -7.80
C ILE A 412 17.45 -14.49 -6.98
N HIS A 413 18.03 -13.49 -6.33
CA HIS A 413 19.06 -13.70 -5.30
C HIS A 413 18.48 -13.56 -3.89
N GLY A 414 19.19 -14.11 -2.91
CA GLY A 414 18.88 -13.92 -1.48
C GLY A 414 19.38 -12.57 -0.97
N LEU A 415 19.01 -12.23 0.25
CA LEU A 415 19.47 -11.03 0.93
C LEU A 415 20.79 -11.30 1.68
N VAL A 416 21.65 -10.30 1.72
CA VAL A 416 22.81 -10.29 2.58
C VAL A 416 22.36 -9.86 3.98
N ARG A 417 22.56 -10.71 4.97
CA ARG A 417 22.19 -10.49 6.36
C ARG A 417 23.45 -10.28 7.21
N ASP A 418 23.28 -9.69 8.39
CA ASP A 418 24.38 -9.57 9.36
C ASP A 418 24.83 -10.95 9.87
N ASP A 419 25.88 -10.98 10.68
CA ASP A 419 26.44 -12.18 11.31
C ASP A 419 25.44 -12.97 12.16
N LYS A 420 24.41 -12.28 12.70
CA LYS A 420 23.31 -12.86 13.48
C LYS A 420 22.13 -13.31 12.62
N GLY A 421 22.20 -13.12 11.31
CA GLY A 421 21.13 -13.48 10.36
C GLY A 421 19.99 -12.47 10.30
N ARG A 422 20.15 -11.26 10.85
CA ARG A 422 19.14 -10.21 10.78
C ARG A 422 19.25 -9.43 9.48
N LYS A 423 18.11 -8.98 8.94
CA LYS A 423 18.09 -8.07 7.78
C LYS A 423 18.83 -6.78 8.15
N MET A 424 19.73 -6.35 7.27
CA MET A 424 20.45 -5.08 7.48
C MET A 424 19.50 -3.92 7.26
N SER A 425 19.48 -2.97 8.20
CA SER A 425 18.68 -1.76 8.10
C SER A 425 19.38 -0.57 8.75
N LYS A 426 19.03 0.64 8.30
CA LYS A 426 19.56 1.88 8.89
C LYS A 426 19.12 2.06 10.33
N SER A 427 17.91 1.62 10.69
CA SER A 427 17.35 1.70 12.04
C SER A 427 18.07 0.79 13.03
N LEU A 428 18.56 -0.37 12.59
CA LEU A 428 19.33 -1.30 13.42
C LEU A 428 20.83 -0.96 13.48
N GLY A 429 21.33 -0.06 12.62
CA GLY A 429 22.75 0.31 12.55
C GLY A 429 23.67 -0.86 12.21
N ASN A 430 23.15 -1.94 11.63
CA ASN A 430 23.89 -3.15 11.29
C ASN A 430 24.27 -3.25 9.81
N GLY A 431 24.12 -2.14 9.05
CA GLY A 431 24.55 -2.05 7.66
C GLY A 431 26.08 -2.03 7.55
N ILE A 432 26.60 -2.70 6.54
CA ILE A 432 28.03 -2.74 6.22
C ILE A 432 28.27 -1.86 4.99
N ASP A 433 29.15 -0.86 5.11
CA ASP A 433 29.52 -0.02 3.97
C ASP A 433 30.54 -0.77 3.09
N PRO A 434 30.20 -1.04 1.81
CA PRO A 434 31.12 -1.73 0.91
C PRO A 434 32.44 -0.96 0.65
N LEU A 435 32.45 0.36 0.79
CA LEU A 435 33.69 1.15 0.66
C LEU A 435 34.67 0.86 1.81
N GLU A 436 34.17 0.79 3.05
CA GLU A 436 35.00 0.45 4.20
C GLU A 436 35.59 -0.98 4.07
N MET A 437 34.78 -1.92 3.57
CA MET A 437 35.24 -3.28 3.33
C MET A 437 36.29 -3.33 2.21
N ALA A 438 36.06 -2.60 1.12
CA ALA A 438 37.02 -2.53 0.02
C ALA A 438 38.36 -1.86 0.42
N GLU A 439 38.32 -0.87 1.31
CA GLU A 439 39.53 -0.24 1.85
C GLU A 439 40.32 -1.18 2.78
N LYS A 440 39.59 -1.93 3.60
CA LYS A 440 40.23 -2.80 4.63
C LYS A 440 40.76 -4.12 4.05
N TYR A 441 40.01 -4.74 3.15
CA TYR A 441 40.28 -6.10 2.65
C TYR A 441 40.56 -6.16 1.14
N GLY A 442 40.27 -5.11 0.40
CA GLY A 442 40.31 -5.08 -1.06
C GLY A 442 38.96 -5.39 -1.71
N ALA A 443 38.68 -4.76 -2.85
CA ALA A 443 37.43 -4.98 -3.58
C ALA A 443 37.27 -6.43 -4.05
N ASP A 444 38.37 -7.08 -4.44
CA ASP A 444 38.34 -8.48 -4.91
C ASP A 444 37.93 -9.45 -3.81
N ALA A 445 38.43 -9.26 -2.57
CA ALA A 445 38.07 -10.07 -1.42
C ALA A 445 36.58 -9.92 -1.08
N LEU A 446 36.07 -8.69 -1.06
CA LEU A 446 34.64 -8.42 -0.87
C LEU A 446 33.80 -9.10 -1.94
N ARG A 447 34.14 -8.94 -3.21
CA ARG A 447 33.44 -9.58 -4.34
C ARG A 447 33.44 -11.10 -4.24
N PHE A 448 34.57 -11.68 -3.91
CA PHE A 448 34.71 -13.12 -3.77
C PHE A 448 33.86 -13.65 -2.61
N ASN A 449 33.87 -12.96 -1.46
CA ASN A 449 33.02 -13.31 -0.31
C ASN A 449 31.52 -13.27 -0.64
N LEU A 450 31.08 -12.24 -1.39
CA LEU A 450 29.68 -12.11 -1.79
C LEU A 450 29.21 -13.20 -2.78
N ILE A 451 30.11 -13.83 -3.51
CA ILE A 451 29.76 -14.86 -4.52
C ILE A 451 29.93 -16.27 -3.96
N THR A 452 30.92 -16.50 -3.08
CA THR A 452 31.20 -17.82 -2.55
C THR A 452 30.17 -18.26 -1.53
N GLY A 453 29.70 -19.51 -1.65
CA GLY A 453 28.73 -20.10 -0.73
C GLY A 453 27.29 -19.66 -0.95
N ASN A 454 27.00 -18.90 -2.01
CA ASN A 454 25.65 -18.49 -2.36
C ASN A 454 24.97 -19.55 -3.21
N SER A 455 23.66 -19.74 -2.94
CA SER A 455 22.77 -20.44 -3.86
C SER A 455 21.63 -19.51 -4.25
N PRO A 456 21.12 -19.56 -5.50
CA PRO A 456 20.09 -18.68 -5.97
C PRO A 456 18.85 -18.67 -5.06
N GLY A 457 18.39 -17.49 -4.70
CA GLY A 457 17.19 -17.28 -3.90
C GLY A 457 17.31 -17.56 -2.40
N ASN A 458 18.51 -17.85 -1.89
CA ASN A 458 18.75 -18.07 -0.46
C ASN A 458 19.56 -16.93 0.14
N ASP A 459 19.20 -16.55 1.38
CA ASP A 459 19.91 -15.52 2.14
C ASP A 459 21.30 -15.99 2.53
N THR A 460 22.22 -15.05 2.60
CA THR A 460 23.58 -15.28 3.09
C THR A 460 23.88 -14.40 4.28
N ARG A 461 24.68 -14.95 5.24
CA ARG A 461 25.22 -14.17 6.35
C ARG A 461 26.58 -13.63 5.95
N PHE A 462 26.76 -12.34 6.15
CA PHE A 462 28.06 -11.71 5.92
C PHE A 462 28.91 -11.79 7.17
N TYR A 463 30.08 -12.39 7.03
CA TYR A 463 31.09 -12.47 8.07
C TYR A 463 32.34 -11.72 7.59
N THR A 464 32.73 -10.69 8.33
CA THR A 464 33.92 -9.87 7.99
C THR A 464 35.20 -10.68 8.02
N GLU A 465 35.27 -11.74 8.87
CA GLU A 465 36.41 -12.62 8.95
C GLU A 465 36.65 -13.50 7.71
N LYS A 466 35.64 -13.56 6.82
CA LYS A 466 35.74 -14.32 5.57
C LYS A 466 36.20 -13.46 4.39
N CYS A 467 36.32 -12.14 4.58
CA CYS A 467 36.99 -11.25 3.68
C CYS A 467 38.50 -11.29 3.89
#